data_a37ffc5d748fb3137151bc4d65ce6f1a
#
_entry.id   a37ffc5d748fb3137151bc4d65ce6f1a
#
_cell.length_a   1.000
_cell.length_b   1.000
_cell.length_c   1.000
_cell.angle_alpha   90.00
_cell.angle_beta   90.00
_cell.angle_gamma   90.00
#
_symmetry.space_group_name_H-M   'P 1'
#
loop_
_entity.id
_entity.type
_entity.pdbx_description
1 polymer ?
#
loop_
_entity_poly.entity_id
_entity_poly.type
_entity_poly.pdbx_seq_one_letter_code
_entity_poly.pdbx_strand_id
1 'polypeptide(L)'
;MKKTLTVLFALLAVPAFASAAGGGAAAPAASNANLNDAASLQRGAKLFMNYCVSCHSIEFMRYARIAEDLGLSEEQVMQNLNFTGAKFGEPVKVAMDSADATQWFGKAPPDLSLTARSRGVDWIYDYLKSFYWDEKAAIGWNNTRLPNASMPHVLWELQGIQRPVYATGADGATVVSGFVLDDAGKAKAAAYDEVARDIANFMQYVGEPAALQRQAMGAWVVLFLALFTFIAWLLKREFWKDVH
;
A
#
# COMPACT_ATOMS: atom_id res chain seq x y z
N MET A 1 -8.51 -44.06 -22.80
CA MET A 1 -7.56 -43.54 -21.82
C MET A 1 -6.78 -42.27 -22.26
N LYS A 2 -6.75 -41.87 -23.52
CA LYS A 2 -6.01 -40.70 -24.02
C LYS A 2 -6.78 -39.34 -23.89
N LYS A 3 -8.09 -39.36 -23.69
CA LYS A 3 -8.93 -38.13 -23.63
C LYS A 3 -9.04 -37.50 -22.26
N THR A 4 -8.72 -38.20 -21.19
CA THR A 4 -8.78 -37.69 -19.80
C THR A 4 -7.54 -36.93 -19.36
N LEU A 5 -6.41 -37.12 -20.00
CA LEU A 5 -5.14 -36.43 -19.66
C LEU A 5 -5.11 -34.98 -20.20
N THR A 6 -5.83 -34.72 -21.29
CA THR A 6 -5.88 -33.40 -21.95
C THR A 6 -6.71 -32.37 -21.14
N VAL A 7 -7.71 -32.85 -20.39
CA VAL A 7 -8.58 -31.98 -19.58
C VAL A 7 -7.86 -31.48 -18.31
N LEU A 8 -6.94 -32.28 -17.75
CA LEU A 8 -6.22 -31.91 -16.53
C LEU A 8 -5.16 -30.83 -16.79
N PHE A 9 -4.62 -30.75 -18.02
CA PHE A 9 -3.62 -29.73 -18.38
C PHE A 9 -4.26 -28.39 -18.77
N ALA A 10 -5.52 -28.39 -19.22
CA ALA A 10 -6.25 -27.17 -19.58
C ALA A 10 -6.70 -26.34 -18.36
N LEU A 11 -6.79 -26.96 -17.18
CA LEU A 11 -7.17 -26.27 -15.93
C LEU A 11 -6.01 -25.51 -15.27
N LEU A 12 -4.76 -25.69 -15.74
CA LEU A 12 -3.58 -24.98 -15.25
C LEU A 12 -3.24 -23.70 -16.04
N ALA A 13 -3.90 -23.49 -17.17
CA ALA A 13 -3.81 -22.23 -17.91
C ALA A 13 -4.81 -21.21 -17.34
N VAL A 14 -4.56 -20.72 -16.13
CA VAL A 14 -5.23 -19.52 -15.62
C VAL A 14 -4.74 -18.35 -16.45
N PRO A 15 -5.58 -17.68 -17.26
CA PRO A 15 -5.15 -16.46 -17.91
C PRO A 15 -4.79 -15.46 -16.82
N ALA A 16 -3.55 -14.97 -16.85
CA ALA A 16 -3.16 -13.81 -16.08
C ALA A 16 -4.01 -12.64 -16.60
N PHE A 17 -5.11 -12.32 -15.89
CA PHE A 17 -5.81 -11.08 -16.11
C PHE A 17 -4.87 -9.95 -15.68
N ALA A 18 -4.17 -9.40 -16.67
CA ALA A 18 -3.53 -8.11 -16.49
C ALA A 18 -4.63 -7.10 -16.20
N SER A 19 -4.72 -6.64 -14.96
CA SER A 19 -5.56 -5.51 -14.59
C SER A 19 -5.04 -4.29 -15.35
N ALA A 20 -5.67 -3.98 -16.47
CA ALA A 20 -5.50 -2.70 -17.13
C ALA A 20 -6.07 -1.62 -16.21
N ALA A 21 -5.24 -1.04 -15.34
CA ALA A 21 -5.54 0.20 -14.67
C ALA A 21 -5.65 1.30 -15.75
N GLY A 22 -6.85 1.79 -15.93
CA GLY A 22 -7.15 2.81 -16.93
C GLY A 22 -6.41 4.12 -16.67
N GLY A 23 -6.00 4.75 -17.77
CA GLY A 23 -5.48 6.12 -17.82
C GLY A 23 -3.98 6.17 -18.12
N GLY A 24 -3.59 6.77 -19.23
CA GLY A 24 -2.26 6.89 -19.85
C GLY A 24 -1.03 7.34 -19.02
N ALA A 25 -1.04 7.16 -17.69
CA ALA A 25 0.14 7.35 -16.86
C ALA A 25 1.00 6.07 -16.88
N ALA A 26 2.33 6.23 -16.95
CA ALA A 26 3.28 5.13 -16.84
C ALA A 26 2.99 4.28 -15.59
N ALA A 27 3.28 2.98 -15.66
CA ALA A 27 3.15 2.10 -14.50
C ALA A 27 3.92 2.67 -13.29
N PRO A 28 3.39 2.56 -12.06
CA PRO A 28 4.10 3.04 -10.88
C PRO A 28 5.41 2.26 -10.69
N ALA A 29 6.41 2.94 -10.11
CA ALA A 29 7.66 2.31 -9.74
C ALA A 29 7.41 1.22 -8.68
N ALA A 30 8.07 0.06 -8.82
CA ALA A 30 7.93 -1.04 -7.89
C ALA A 30 8.50 -0.66 -6.52
N SER A 31 7.68 -0.80 -5.49
CA SER A 31 8.05 -0.55 -4.09
C SER A 31 8.95 -1.62 -3.50
N ASN A 32 8.84 -2.86 -4.03
CA ASN A 32 9.43 -4.05 -3.43
C ASN A 32 9.04 -4.24 -1.96
N ALA A 33 7.84 -3.81 -1.58
CA ALA A 33 7.30 -3.97 -0.24
C ALA A 33 7.20 -5.45 0.13
N ASN A 34 7.53 -5.77 1.39
CA ASN A 34 7.57 -7.14 1.87
C ASN A 34 6.93 -7.21 3.26
N LEU A 35 5.76 -7.79 3.37
CA LEU A 35 5.04 -7.96 4.64
C LEU A 35 5.77 -8.83 5.66
N ASN A 36 6.74 -9.65 5.23
CA ASN A 36 7.55 -10.46 6.15
C ASN A 36 8.74 -9.70 6.75
N ASP A 37 8.99 -8.45 6.31
CA ASP A 37 10.01 -7.59 6.91
C ASP A 37 9.39 -6.80 8.08
N ALA A 38 9.40 -7.39 9.27
CA ALA A 38 8.88 -6.79 10.49
C ALA A 38 9.56 -5.45 10.83
N ALA A 39 10.85 -5.32 10.55
CA ALA A 39 11.58 -4.08 10.80
C ALA A 39 11.09 -2.94 9.89
N SER A 40 10.86 -3.22 8.61
CA SER A 40 10.24 -2.27 7.67
C SER A 40 8.85 -1.86 8.13
N LEU A 41 8.01 -2.83 8.57
CA LEU A 41 6.67 -2.53 9.08
C LEU A 41 6.71 -1.64 10.34
N GLN A 42 7.63 -1.90 11.26
CA GLN A 42 7.79 -1.08 12.48
C GLN A 42 8.29 0.33 12.15
N ARG A 43 9.27 0.48 11.25
CA ARG A 43 9.73 1.79 10.77
C ARG A 43 8.61 2.54 10.04
N GLY A 44 7.87 1.83 9.17
CA GLY A 44 6.71 2.37 8.46
C GLY A 44 5.61 2.83 9.39
N ALA A 45 5.29 2.07 10.44
CA ALA A 45 4.35 2.47 11.48
C ALA A 45 4.79 3.76 12.16
N LYS A 46 6.07 3.84 12.58
CA LYS A 46 6.64 5.05 13.19
C LYS A 46 6.54 6.26 12.25
N LEU A 47 6.91 6.10 10.99
CA LEU A 47 6.84 7.16 9.99
C LEU A 47 5.39 7.62 9.76
N PHE A 48 4.46 6.69 9.62
CA PHE A 48 3.04 6.99 9.44
C PHE A 48 2.49 7.79 10.63
N MET A 49 2.76 7.35 11.85
CA MET A 49 2.27 8.04 13.05
C MET A 49 2.89 9.43 13.23
N ASN A 50 4.12 9.65 12.75
CA ASN A 50 4.77 10.97 12.86
C ASN A 50 4.36 11.94 11.75
N TYR A 51 4.09 11.47 10.53
CA TYR A 51 3.89 12.34 9.37
C TYR A 51 2.46 12.33 8.81
N CYS A 52 1.68 11.26 9.05
CA CYS A 52 0.39 11.09 8.37
C CYS A 52 -0.81 11.18 9.31
N VAL A 53 -0.70 10.70 10.57
CA VAL A 53 -1.82 10.58 11.50
C VAL A 53 -2.40 11.94 11.94
N SER A 54 -1.65 13.02 11.79
CA SER A 54 -2.16 14.38 12.05
C SER A 54 -3.32 14.77 11.11
N CYS A 55 -3.35 14.18 9.90
CA CYS A 55 -4.35 14.49 8.88
C CYS A 55 -5.18 13.26 8.45
N HIS A 56 -4.64 12.06 8.57
CA HIS A 56 -5.26 10.83 8.07
C HIS A 56 -5.51 9.83 9.19
N SER A 57 -6.73 9.32 9.25
CA SER A 57 -7.07 8.13 10.05
C SER A 57 -6.71 6.86 9.31
N ILE A 58 -6.55 5.78 10.08
CA ILE A 58 -6.63 4.39 9.64
C ILE A 58 -7.60 3.67 10.58
N GLU A 59 -8.88 4.00 10.50
CA GLU A 59 -9.90 3.62 11.48
C GLU A 59 -10.15 2.11 11.61
N PHE A 60 -9.75 1.33 10.59
CA PHE A 60 -9.87 -0.12 10.63
C PHE A 60 -8.72 -0.79 11.39
N MET A 61 -7.70 -0.02 11.80
CA MET A 61 -6.60 -0.48 12.63
C MET A 61 -6.74 0.02 14.07
N ARG A 62 -6.50 -0.86 15.03
CA ARG A 62 -6.43 -0.53 16.46
C ARG A 62 -4.97 -0.54 16.92
N TYR A 63 -4.63 0.28 17.88
CA TYR A 63 -3.28 0.26 18.46
C TYR A 63 -2.91 -1.12 19.02
N ALA A 64 -3.85 -1.81 19.67
CA ALA A 64 -3.65 -3.18 20.15
C ALA A 64 -3.30 -4.17 19.03
N ARG A 65 -3.95 -4.04 17.86
CA ARG A 65 -3.66 -4.89 16.70
C ARG A 65 -2.27 -4.61 16.12
N ILE A 66 -1.86 -3.35 16.05
CA ILE A 66 -0.52 -2.97 15.62
C ILE A 66 0.54 -3.57 16.57
N ALA A 67 0.28 -3.52 17.88
CA ALA A 67 1.16 -4.11 18.87
C ALA A 67 1.34 -5.62 18.64
N GLU A 68 0.22 -6.35 18.56
CA GLU A 68 0.20 -7.81 18.36
C GLU A 68 0.92 -8.23 17.08
N ASP A 69 0.54 -7.66 15.95
CA ASP A 69 1.04 -8.07 14.64
C ASP A 69 2.50 -7.67 14.40
N LEU A 70 2.97 -6.56 14.98
CA LEU A 70 4.35 -6.08 14.83
C LEU A 70 5.28 -6.49 15.96
N GLY A 71 4.80 -7.30 16.92
CA GLY A 71 5.61 -7.79 18.04
C GLY A 71 6.07 -6.67 18.98
N LEU A 72 5.24 -5.65 19.19
CA LEU A 72 5.50 -4.52 20.08
C LEU A 72 4.72 -4.67 21.39
N SER A 73 5.29 -4.18 22.49
CA SER A 73 4.53 -4.10 23.75
C SER A 73 3.50 -2.97 23.71
N GLU A 74 2.45 -3.05 24.56
CA GLU A 74 1.50 -1.96 24.76
C GLU A 74 2.22 -0.64 25.07
N GLU A 75 3.19 -0.70 25.99
CA GLU A 75 3.97 0.47 26.39
C GLU A 75 4.71 1.09 25.20
N GLN A 76 5.37 0.27 24.37
CA GLN A 76 6.09 0.75 23.18
C GLN A 76 5.15 1.44 22.19
N VAL A 77 3.96 0.87 21.95
CA VAL A 77 2.97 1.44 21.04
C VAL A 77 2.41 2.74 21.62
N MET A 78 2.01 2.75 22.88
CA MET A 78 1.38 3.92 23.49
C MET A 78 2.34 5.11 23.66
N GLN A 79 3.61 4.85 23.94
CA GLN A 79 4.62 5.92 24.07
C GLN A 79 5.16 6.43 22.74
N ASN A 80 5.26 5.57 21.71
CA ASN A 80 5.98 5.92 20.48
C ASN A 80 5.10 6.07 19.24
N LEU A 81 3.85 5.54 19.26
CA LEU A 81 2.96 5.53 18.12
C LEU A 81 1.61 6.22 18.37
N ASN A 82 1.26 6.53 19.63
CA ASN A 82 0.00 7.17 19.97
C ASN A 82 0.22 8.64 20.33
N PHE A 83 -0.07 9.52 19.38
CA PHE A 83 0.00 10.97 19.56
C PHE A 83 -1.39 11.62 19.69
N THR A 84 -2.48 10.84 19.62
CA THR A 84 -3.85 11.34 19.65
C THR A 84 -4.50 11.24 21.03
N GLY A 85 -3.83 10.61 22.01
CA GLY A 85 -4.39 10.37 23.35
C GLY A 85 -5.44 9.26 23.40
N ALA A 86 -5.56 8.45 22.34
CA ALA A 86 -6.49 7.32 22.29
C ALA A 86 -6.09 6.22 23.28
N LYS A 87 -7.05 5.38 23.69
CA LYS A 87 -6.76 4.18 24.50
C LYS A 87 -6.19 3.06 23.60
N PHE A 88 -5.47 2.13 24.21
CA PHE A 88 -4.83 1.02 23.51
C PHE A 88 -5.77 0.19 22.62
N GLY A 89 -7.00 -0.07 23.09
CA GLY A 89 -8.01 -0.80 22.31
C GLY A 89 -8.74 0.03 21.25
N GLU A 90 -8.49 1.34 21.17
CA GLU A 90 -9.18 2.22 20.24
C GLU A 90 -8.56 2.21 18.84
N PRO A 91 -9.35 2.55 17.80
CA PRO A 91 -8.84 2.70 16.45
C PRO A 91 -7.92 3.94 16.32
N VAL A 92 -7.05 3.91 15.33
CA VAL A 92 -6.17 5.03 15.00
C VAL A 92 -6.98 6.08 14.22
N LYS A 93 -7.41 7.12 14.92
CA LYS A 93 -8.20 8.22 14.37
C LYS A 93 -7.43 9.53 14.46
N VAL A 94 -7.60 10.35 13.43
CA VAL A 94 -7.12 11.72 13.44
C VAL A 94 -7.92 12.55 14.44
N ALA A 95 -7.24 13.51 15.09
CA ALA A 95 -7.90 14.47 15.98
C ALA A 95 -8.52 15.65 15.22
N MET A 96 -8.16 15.86 13.94
CA MET A 96 -8.65 16.96 13.11
C MET A 96 -10.14 16.80 12.81
N ASP A 97 -10.91 17.83 13.07
CA ASP A 97 -12.33 17.88 12.69
C ASP A 97 -12.49 17.94 11.18
N SER A 98 -13.48 17.21 10.64
CA SER A 98 -13.72 17.10 9.20
C SER A 98 -14.19 18.42 8.56
N ALA A 99 -14.93 19.26 9.30
CA ALA A 99 -15.37 20.56 8.81
C ALA A 99 -14.21 21.55 8.74
N ASP A 100 -13.37 21.58 9.78
CA ASP A 100 -12.15 22.39 9.80
C ASP A 100 -11.18 21.96 8.69
N ALA A 101 -10.98 20.65 8.53
CA ALA A 101 -10.14 20.11 7.47
C ALA A 101 -10.64 20.51 6.06
N THR A 102 -11.95 20.49 5.86
CA THR A 102 -12.55 20.93 4.59
C THR A 102 -12.36 22.43 4.35
N GLN A 103 -12.44 23.24 5.40
CA GLN A 103 -12.17 24.67 5.31
C GLN A 103 -10.70 24.97 4.96
N TRP A 104 -9.76 24.22 5.53
CA TRP A 104 -8.32 24.47 5.33
C TRP A 104 -7.78 23.94 4.00
N PHE A 105 -8.25 22.76 3.57
CA PHE A 105 -7.70 22.04 2.41
C PHE A 105 -8.67 21.93 1.22
N GLY A 106 -9.87 22.51 1.34
CA GLY A 106 -10.93 22.38 0.32
C GLY A 106 -11.68 21.05 0.36
N LYS A 107 -11.14 20.06 1.08
CA LYS A 107 -11.76 18.76 1.36
C LYS A 107 -11.08 18.10 2.57
N ALA A 108 -11.84 17.31 3.32
CA ALA A 108 -11.26 16.53 4.40
C ALA A 108 -10.29 15.45 3.84
N PRO A 109 -9.11 15.27 4.48
CA PRO A 109 -8.22 14.18 4.15
C PRO A 109 -8.93 12.82 4.31
N PRO A 110 -8.80 11.89 3.35
CA PRO A 110 -9.49 10.61 3.43
C PRO A 110 -8.88 9.69 4.49
N ASP A 111 -9.69 8.77 5.04
CA ASP A 111 -9.18 7.62 5.77
C ASP A 111 -8.33 6.72 4.84
N LEU A 112 -7.18 6.26 5.34
CA LEU A 112 -6.23 5.50 4.53
C LEU A 112 -6.29 3.99 4.76
N SER A 113 -7.22 3.47 5.57
CA SER A 113 -7.32 2.04 5.91
C SER A 113 -7.31 1.11 4.70
N LEU A 114 -7.95 1.49 3.60
CA LEU A 114 -8.09 0.66 2.41
C LEU A 114 -7.35 1.21 1.18
N THR A 115 -6.52 2.25 1.34
CA THR A 115 -5.86 2.90 0.21
C THR A 115 -4.91 1.95 -0.52
N ALA A 116 -4.15 1.12 0.21
CA ALA A 116 -3.27 0.14 -0.42
C ALA A 116 -4.03 -0.95 -1.20
N ARG A 117 -5.26 -1.28 -0.80
CA ARG A 117 -6.09 -2.23 -1.55
C ARG A 117 -6.70 -1.61 -2.81
N SER A 118 -7.09 -0.35 -2.76
CA SER A 118 -7.76 0.33 -3.86
C SER A 118 -6.79 0.87 -4.91
N ARG A 119 -5.62 1.36 -4.49
CA ARG A 119 -4.62 1.98 -5.37
C ARG A 119 -3.42 1.07 -5.67
N GLY A 120 -3.12 0.16 -4.76
CA GLY A 120 -1.90 -0.65 -4.79
C GLY A 120 -0.75 -0.03 -4.01
N VAL A 121 0.13 -0.88 -3.49
CA VAL A 121 1.29 -0.49 -2.69
C VAL A 121 2.32 0.30 -3.52
N ASP A 122 2.54 -0.10 -4.76
CA ASP A 122 3.47 0.57 -5.67
C ASP A 122 2.99 1.98 -6.04
N TRP A 123 1.68 2.17 -6.15
CA TRP A 123 1.11 3.50 -6.35
C TRP A 123 1.37 4.41 -5.16
N ILE A 124 1.23 3.92 -3.92
CA ILE A 124 1.51 4.71 -2.70
C ILE A 124 2.98 5.10 -2.65
N TYR A 125 3.87 4.13 -2.86
CA TYR A 125 5.32 4.37 -2.89
C TYR A 125 5.69 5.45 -3.90
N ASP A 126 5.20 5.33 -5.12
CA ASP A 126 5.50 6.26 -6.20
C ASP A 126 4.83 7.62 -5.98
N TYR A 127 3.62 7.64 -5.41
CA TYR A 127 2.93 8.86 -5.00
C TYR A 127 3.77 9.67 -4.01
N LEU A 128 4.32 9.04 -2.96
CA LEU A 128 5.17 9.70 -1.97
C LEU A 128 6.45 10.29 -2.57
N LYS A 129 6.96 9.72 -3.65
CA LYS A 129 8.18 10.17 -4.34
C LYS A 129 7.93 11.20 -5.45
N SER A 130 6.68 11.38 -5.85
CA SER A 130 6.30 12.16 -7.04
C SER A 130 5.84 13.59 -6.75
N PHE A 131 6.02 14.07 -5.53
CA PHE A 131 5.74 15.46 -5.20
C PHE A 131 6.82 16.39 -5.75
N TYR A 132 6.39 17.56 -6.21
CA TYR A 132 7.28 18.61 -6.70
C TYR A 132 6.72 20.00 -6.37
N TRP A 133 7.60 20.97 -6.30
CA TRP A 133 7.21 22.37 -6.12
C TRP A 133 6.56 22.91 -7.39
N ASP A 134 5.37 23.47 -7.25
CA ASP A 134 4.60 24.06 -8.33
C ASP A 134 4.00 25.39 -7.85
N GLU A 135 4.58 26.49 -8.32
CA GLU A 135 4.13 27.85 -7.96
C GLU A 135 2.69 28.16 -8.39
N LYS A 136 2.15 27.39 -9.34
CA LYS A 136 0.77 27.55 -9.81
C LYS A 136 -0.23 26.75 -8.97
N ALA A 137 0.22 25.79 -8.19
CA ALA A 137 -0.64 25.02 -7.31
C ALA A 137 -1.03 25.85 -6.08
N ALA A 138 -2.30 25.75 -5.67
CA ALA A 138 -2.85 26.54 -4.55
C ALA A 138 -2.08 26.37 -3.23
N ILE A 139 -1.46 25.21 -3.03
CA ILE A 139 -0.69 24.87 -1.84
C ILE A 139 0.84 24.86 -2.08
N GLY A 140 1.31 25.31 -3.27
CA GLY A 140 2.71 25.32 -3.66
C GLY A 140 3.27 23.93 -4.02
N TRP A 141 2.49 22.86 -3.93
CA TRP A 141 2.90 21.49 -4.23
C TRP A 141 1.97 20.84 -5.25
N ASN A 142 2.56 20.02 -6.12
CA ASN A 142 1.80 19.19 -7.04
C ASN A 142 2.38 17.76 -7.07
N ASN A 143 1.72 16.83 -7.73
CA ASN A 143 2.12 15.43 -7.77
C ASN A 143 1.82 14.82 -9.14
N THR A 144 2.76 14.05 -9.69
CA THR A 144 2.56 13.45 -11.03
C THR A 144 1.60 12.26 -11.01
N ARG A 145 1.42 11.59 -9.88
CA ARG A 145 0.47 10.45 -9.73
C ARG A 145 -0.95 10.91 -9.43
N LEU A 146 -1.10 12.06 -8.81
CA LEU A 146 -2.38 12.69 -8.54
C LEU A 146 -2.26 14.21 -8.82
N PRO A 147 -2.36 14.62 -10.08
CA PRO A 147 -2.27 16.05 -10.44
C PRO A 147 -3.30 16.89 -9.68
N ASN A 148 -2.89 18.06 -9.24
CA ASN A 148 -3.70 18.99 -8.44
C ASN A 148 -4.15 18.38 -7.08
N ALA A 149 -3.33 17.54 -6.47
CA ALA A 149 -3.57 17.04 -5.12
C ALA A 149 -3.64 18.20 -4.13
N SER A 150 -4.68 18.23 -3.27
CA SER A 150 -4.77 19.19 -2.17
C SER A 150 -3.88 18.83 -0.97
N MET A 151 -3.23 17.66 -0.99
CA MET A 151 -2.28 17.23 0.01
C MET A 151 -0.93 17.91 -0.21
N PRO A 152 -0.38 18.63 0.79
CA PRO A 152 0.97 19.16 0.71
C PRO A 152 2.00 18.02 0.79
N HIS A 153 3.23 18.30 0.38
CA HIS A 153 4.31 17.32 0.53
C HIS A 153 4.81 17.27 1.99
N VAL A 154 4.18 16.41 2.80
CA VAL A 154 4.48 16.31 4.25
C VAL A 154 5.88 15.76 4.56
N LEU A 155 6.53 15.10 3.60
CA LEU A 155 7.87 14.51 3.75
C LEU A 155 8.98 15.39 3.14
N TRP A 156 8.70 16.66 2.83
CA TRP A 156 9.66 17.56 2.18
C TRP A 156 10.96 17.73 2.97
N GLU A 157 10.89 17.74 4.31
CA GLU A 157 12.10 17.80 5.13
C GLU A 157 13.04 16.61 4.92
N LEU A 158 12.49 15.43 4.59
CA LEU A 158 13.27 14.22 4.35
C LEU A 158 13.73 14.15 2.89
N GLN A 159 12.83 14.39 1.94
CA GLN A 159 13.13 14.30 0.51
C GLN A 159 13.92 15.50 0.00
N GLY A 160 13.59 16.69 0.47
CA GLY A 160 14.00 17.95 -0.14
C GLY A 160 12.95 18.48 -1.12
N ILE A 161 13.27 19.58 -1.78
CA ILE A 161 12.40 20.25 -2.75
C ILE A 161 12.80 19.80 -4.16
N GLN A 162 11.90 19.17 -4.88
CA GLN A 162 12.06 18.77 -6.27
C GLN A 162 11.43 19.78 -7.21
N ARG A 163 12.09 20.06 -8.32
CA ARG A 163 11.54 20.82 -9.47
C ARG A 163 11.27 19.87 -10.64
N PRO A 164 10.14 20.02 -11.36
CA PRO A 164 9.82 19.17 -12.48
C PRO A 164 10.70 19.50 -13.69
N VAL A 165 11.14 18.47 -14.39
CA VAL A 165 11.73 18.57 -15.74
C VAL A 165 10.63 18.23 -16.74
N TYR A 166 10.37 19.14 -17.67
CA TYR A 166 9.33 18.97 -18.65
C TYR A 166 9.90 18.41 -19.97
N ALA A 167 9.12 17.58 -20.64
CA ALA A 167 9.38 17.10 -21.99
C ALA A 167 8.08 17.17 -22.81
N THR A 168 8.22 17.14 -24.14
CA THR A 168 7.07 17.03 -25.04
C THR A 168 6.70 15.57 -25.20
N GLY A 169 5.47 15.21 -24.81
CA GLY A 169 4.92 13.87 -25.01
C GLY A 169 4.66 13.55 -26.49
N ALA A 170 4.34 12.29 -26.77
CA ALA A 170 4.08 11.82 -28.13
C ALA A 170 2.85 12.49 -28.78
N ASP A 171 1.93 13.00 -27.97
CA ASP A 171 0.74 13.76 -28.36
C ASP A 171 0.96 15.28 -28.45
N GLY A 172 2.21 15.74 -28.27
CA GLY A 172 2.58 17.16 -28.24
C GLY A 172 2.28 17.86 -26.92
N ALA A 173 1.71 17.18 -25.91
CA ALA A 173 1.46 17.75 -24.60
C ALA A 173 2.76 17.87 -23.78
N THR A 174 2.84 18.91 -22.95
CA THR A 174 3.92 19.05 -21.97
C THR A 174 3.69 18.09 -20.81
N VAL A 175 4.64 17.19 -20.58
CA VAL A 175 4.60 16.19 -19.50
C VAL A 175 5.82 16.33 -18.59
N VAL A 176 5.68 15.99 -17.31
CA VAL A 176 6.82 15.89 -16.40
C VAL A 176 7.57 14.61 -16.71
N SER A 177 8.81 14.71 -17.17
CA SER A 177 9.67 13.58 -17.53
C SER A 177 10.62 13.15 -16.41
N GLY A 178 10.78 13.98 -15.39
CA GLY A 178 11.67 13.71 -14.26
C GLY A 178 11.70 14.86 -13.28
N PHE A 179 12.59 14.75 -12.31
CA PHE A 179 12.78 15.76 -11.27
C PHE A 179 14.24 16.10 -11.09
N VAL A 180 14.50 17.35 -10.74
CA VAL A 180 15.80 17.83 -10.26
C VAL A 180 15.60 18.27 -8.82
N LEU A 181 16.51 17.87 -7.94
CA LEU A 181 16.52 18.29 -6.55
C LEU A 181 17.05 19.71 -6.47
N ASP A 182 16.21 20.62 -6.05
CA ASP A 182 16.52 22.06 -5.91
C ASP A 182 17.12 22.36 -4.54
N ASP A 183 16.53 21.77 -3.49
CA ASP A 183 17.03 21.86 -2.12
C ASP A 183 17.07 20.46 -1.52
N ALA A 184 18.20 20.10 -0.94
CA ALA A 184 18.42 18.77 -0.39
C ALA A 184 17.72 18.61 0.97
N GLY A 185 16.91 17.55 1.09
CA GLY A 185 16.33 17.18 2.38
C GLY A 185 17.34 16.57 3.35
N LYS A 186 16.88 16.26 4.55
CA LYS A 186 17.69 15.63 5.60
C LYS A 186 18.14 14.21 5.24
N ALA A 187 17.37 13.50 4.38
CA ALA A 187 17.69 12.17 3.93
C ALA A 187 18.42 12.20 2.58
N LYS A 188 19.45 11.38 2.42
CA LYS A 188 19.99 11.10 1.10
C LYS A 188 18.94 10.37 0.25
N ALA A 189 19.02 10.45 -1.08
CA ALA A 189 18.04 9.87 -1.99
C ALA A 189 17.72 8.38 -1.71
N ALA A 190 18.74 7.56 -1.44
CA ALA A 190 18.55 6.15 -1.10
C ALA A 190 17.83 5.96 0.26
N ALA A 191 18.10 6.81 1.25
CA ALA A 191 17.42 6.77 2.54
C ALA A 191 15.96 7.24 2.43
N TYR A 192 15.68 8.24 1.59
CA TYR A 192 14.30 8.65 1.32
C TYR A 192 13.51 7.57 0.58
N ASP A 193 14.17 6.85 -0.33
CA ASP A 193 13.58 5.69 -1.01
C ASP A 193 13.13 4.61 0.00
N GLU A 194 13.96 4.35 1.02
CA GLU A 194 13.62 3.45 2.12
C GLU A 194 12.44 3.98 2.95
N VAL A 195 12.41 5.27 3.27
CA VAL A 195 11.30 5.92 3.98
C VAL A 195 9.98 5.72 3.23
N ALA A 196 9.95 5.99 1.92
CA ALA A 196 8.75 5.83 1.10
C ALA A 196 8.31 4.37 1.02
N ARG A 197 9.28 3.44 0.92
CA ARG A 197 9.03 1.99 0.90
C ARG A 197 8.47 1.50 2.24
N ASP A 198 9.05 1.91 3.35
CA ASP A 198 8.61 1.51 4.69
C ASP A 198 7.16 1.99 4.96
N ILE A 199 6.83 3.23 4.58
CA ILE A 199 5.46 3.74 4.69
C ILE A 199 4.51 2.93 3.79
N ALA A 200 4.88 2.68 2.53
CA ALA A 200 4.06 1.90 1.61
C ALA A 200 3.85 0.46 2.09
N ASN A 201 4.89 -0.17 2.67
CA ASN A 201 4.82 -1.50 3.25
C ASN A 201 3.88 -1.54 4.47
N PHE A 202 3.98 -0.56 5.37
CA PHE A 202 3.04 -0.43 6.49
C PHE A 202 1.60 -0.21 5.99
N MET A 203 1.40 0.61 4.97
CA MET A 203 0.07 0.83 4.37
C MET A 203 -0.47 -0.44 3.71
N GLN A 204 0.38 -1.29 3.13
CA GLN A 204 -0.02 -2.61 2.63
C GLN A 204 -0.52 -3.51 3.76
N TYR A 205 0.20 -3.54 4.89
CA TYR A 205 -0.21 -4.24 6.10
C TYR A 205 -1.56 -3.71 6.61
N VAL A 206 -1.71 -2.39 6.74
CA VAL A 206 -2.97 -1.76 7.18
C VAL A 206 -4.15 -2.17 6.30
N GLY A 207 -3.94 -2.23 4.99
CA GLY A 207 -4.97 -2.61 4.02
C GLY A 207 -5.43 -4.07 4.11
N GLU A 208 -4.58 -4.97 4.61
CA GLU A 208 -4.90 -6.39 4.80
C GLU A 208 -4.04 -7.03 5.90
N PRO A 209 -4.30 -6.76 7.19
CA PRO A 209 -3.50 -7.34 8.28
C PRO A 209 -3.51 -8.87 8.31
N ALA A 210 -4.62 -9.49 7.87
CA ALA A 210 -4.74 -10.93 7.77
C ALA A 210 -3.81 -11.57 6.72
N ALA A 211 -3.21 -10.79 5.83
CA ALA A 211 -2.28 -11.30 4.82
C ALA A 211 -1.05 -11.96 5.43
N LEU A 212 -0.57 -11.48 6.59
CA LEU A 212 0.52 -12.10 7.35
C LEU A 212 0.21 -13.55 7.69
N GLN A 213 -0.97 -13.80 8.28
CA GLN A 213 -1.40 -15.14 8.66
C GLN A 213 -1.79 -15.99 7.44
N ARG A 214 -2.50 -15.39 6.49
CA ARG A 214 -2.92 -16.07 5.25
C ARG A 214 -1.74 -16.60 4.46
N GLN A 215 -0.65 -15.85 4.32
CA GLN A 215 0.55 -16.30 3.64
C GLN A 215 1.23 -17.46 4.35
N ALA A 216 1.31 -17.42 5.67
CA ALA A 216 1.90 -18.50 6.47
C ALA A 216 1.09 -19.80 6.39
N MET A 217 -0.25 -19.72 6.38
CA MET A 217 -1.14 -20.89 6.32
C MET A 217 -1.40 -21.40 4.90
N GLY A 218 -1.14 -20.59 3.87
CA GLY A 218 -1.56 -20.87 2.50
C GLY A 218 -1.07 -22.21 1.96
N ALA A 219 0.20 -22.55 2.19
CA ALA A 219 0.79 -23.81 1.77
C ALA A 219 0.09 -25.03 2.40
N TRP A 220 -0.23 -24.97 3.69
CA TRP A 220 -0.92 -26.05 4.40
C TRP A 220 -2.35 -26.24 3.90
N VAL A 221 -3.06 -25.16 3.61
CA VAL A 221 -4.42 -25.20 3.02
C VAL A 221 -4.39 -25.85 1.65
N VAL A 222 -3.42 -25.49 0.79
CA VAL A 222 -3.28 -26.10 -0.55
C VAL A 222 -2.97 -27.58 -0.46
N LEU A 223 -2.06 -27.99 0.44
CA LEU A 223 -1.74 -29.41 0.66
C LEU A 223 -2.95 -30.21 1.16
N PHE A 224 -3.69 -29.65 2.12
CA PHE A 224 -4.94 -30.28 2.60
C PHE A 224 -5.96 -30.47 1.48
N LEU A 225 -6.21 -29.41 0.70
CA LEU A 225 -7.16 -29.47 -0.40
C LEU A 225 -6.74 -30.46 -1.50
N ALA A 226 -5.45 -30.55 -1.81
CA ALA A 226 -4.90 -31.51 -2.77
C ALA A 226 -5.14 -32.96 -2.30
N LEU A 227 -4.82 -33.23 -1.02
CA LEU A 227 -5.07 -34.55 -0.41
C LEU A 227 -6.57 -34.89 -0.39
N PHE A 228 -7.39 -33.95 0.06
CA PHE A 228 -8.85 -34.12 0.11
C PHE A 228 -9.43 -34.39 -1.30
N THR A 229 -9.00 -33.63 -2.30
CA THR A 229 -9.43 -33.81 -3.69
C THR A 229 -9.01 -35.19 -4.23
N PHE A 230 -7.80 -35.64 -3.90
CA PHE A 230 -7.32 -36.97 -4.29
C PHE A 230 -8.16 -38.08 -3.66
N ILE A 231 -8.48 -38.01 -2.37
CA ILE A 231 -9.33 -38.98 -1.67
C ILE A 231 -10.75 -38.96 -2.26
N ALA A 232 -11.32 -37.79 -2.49
CA ALA A 232 -12.63 -37.64 -3.09
C ALA A 232 -12.68 -38.21 -4.53
N TRP A 233 -11.59 -38.05 -5.29
CA TRP A 233 -11.47 -38.65 -6.62
C TRP A 233 -11.40 -40.18 -6.57
N LEU A 234 -10.65 -40.76 -5.61
CA LEU A 234 -10.59 -42.19 -5.38
C LEU A 234 -11.99 -42.74 -5.02
N LEU A 235 -12.70 -42.06 -4.09
CA LEU A 235 -14.04 -42.40 -3.69
C LEU A 235 -15.01 -42.37 -4.90
N LYS A 236 -14.99 -41.27 -5.66
CA LYS A 236 -15.77 -41.17 -6.89
C LYS A 236 -15.48 -42.31 -7.84
N ARG A 237 -14.20 -42.62 -8.06
CA ARG A 237 -13.78 -43.70 -8.96
C ARG A 237 -14.33 -45.06 -8.51
N GLU A 238 -14.37 -45.34 -7.22
CA GLU A 238 -14.89 -46.59 -6.68
C GLU A 238 -16.42 -46.66 -6.80
N PHE A 239 -17.16 -45.64 -6.39
CA PHE A 239 -18.62 -45.63 -6.44
C PHE A 239 -19.22 -45.58 -7.88
N TRP A 240 -18.47 -45.08 -8.83
CA TRP A 240 -18.93 -44.98 -10.22
C TRP A 240 -18.41 -46.10 -11.10
N LYS A 241 -17.76 -47.08 -10.52
CA LYS A 241 -17.16 -48.22 -11.23
C LYS A 241 -18.19 -49.06 -11.98
N ASP A 242 -19.39 -49.21 -11.41
CA ASP A 242 -20.46 -50.08 -11.92
C ASP A 242 -21.58 -49.30 -12.64
N VAL A 243 -21.38 -48.01 -12.91
CA VAL A 243 -22.39 -47.14 -13.56
C VAL A 243 -22.18 -47.01 -15.06
N HIS A 244 -21.18 -47.71 -15.65
CA HIS A 244 -20.87 -47.71 -17.08
C HIS A 244 -20.90 -49.11 -17.68
#